data_767bbfea84d203921352e9414a69d0f8
#
_entry.id   767bbfea84d203921352e9414a69d0f8
#
_cell.length_a   1.000
_cell.length_b   1.000
_cell.length_c   1.000
_cell.angle_alpha   90.00
_cell.angle_beta   90.00
_cell.angle_gamma   90.00
#
_symmetry.space_group_name_H-M   'P 1'
#
loop_
_entity.id
_entity.type
_entity.pdbx_description
1 polymer ?
#
loop_
_entity_poly.entity_id
_entity_poly.type
_entity_poly.pdbx_seq_one_letter_code
_entity_poly.pdbx_strand_id
1 'polypeptide(L)'
;MYRYYNDEIITRLIRHEPSIFMTDAWIEEKGVQNAAAYSCFPKFLAWSREGKGIPLEATVRKMTGAVADRFSIAGRGYLKPGYAADLTLFDAAAVSNIGDEPTRPIGIDSVYINGKCVVKDGKADERALLGAGMVIRR
;
A
#
# COMPACT_ATOMS: atom_id res chain seq x y z
N MET A 1 -26.48 11.80 1.98
CA MET A 1 -25.08 11.44 1.71
C MET A 1 -25.09 10.43 0.57
N TYR A 2 -24.63 10.80 -0.61
CA TYR A 2 -24.59 9.89 -1.74
C TYR A 2 -23.44 8.90 -1.52
N ARG A 3 -23.73 7.59 -1.43
CA ARG A 3 -22.70 6.55 -1.48
C ARG A 3 -22.29 6.38 -2.93
N TYR A 4 -21.13 6.87 -3.29
CA TYR A 4 -20.52 6.68 -4.61
C TYR A 4 -19.91 5.27 -4.79
N TYR A 5 -20.00 4.41 -3.78
CA TYR A 5 -19.38 3.09 -3.80
C TYR A 5 -20.38 2.04 -4.28
N ASN A 6 -20.03 1.44 -5.40
CA ASN A 6 -20.69 0.23 -5.89
C ASN A 6 -19.63 -0.88 -5.87
N ASP A 7 -19.79 -1.81 -4.93
CA ASP A 7 -18.82 -2.88 -4.71
C ASP A 7 -18.64 -3.79 -5.94
N GLU A 8 -19.69 -3.98 -6.73
CA GLU A 8 -19.62 -4.74 -7.98
C GLU A 8 -18.73 -4.04 -9.01
N ILE A 9 -18.94 -2.73 -9.21
CA ILE A 9 -18.11 -1.94 -10.14
C ILE A 9 -16.66 -1.92 -9.66
N ILE A 10 -16.42 -1.70 -8.37
CA ILE A 10 -15.06 -1.70 -7.80
C ILE A 10 -14.40 -3.05 -8.02
N THR A 11 -15.09 -4.16 -7.75
CA THR A 11 -14.57 -5.50 -7.96
C THR A 11 -14.23 -5.77 -9.43
N ARG A 12 -15.06 -5.30 -10.36
CA ARG A 12 -14.77 -5.39 -11.80
C ARG A 12 -13.55 -4.57 -12.20
N LEU A 13 -13.42 -3.34 -11.69
CA LEU A 13 -12.25 -2.49 -11.94
C LEU A 13 -10.97 -3.09 -11.38
N ILE A 14 -11.01 -3.66 -10.18
CA ILE A 14 -9.86 -4.34 -9.56
C ILE A 14 -9.38 -5.51 -10.42
N ARG A 15 -10.30 -6.27 -11.01
CA ARG A 15 -10.00 -7.41 -11.89
C ARG A 15 -9.50 -7.02 -13.28
N HIS A 16 -9.76 -5.79 -13.71
CA HIS A 16 -9.33 -5.33 -15.03
C HIS A 16 -7.79 -5.28 -15.11
N GLU A 17 -7.25 -5.89 -16.15
CA GLU A 17 -5.79 -6.09 -16.29
C GLU A 17 -4.98 -4.79 -16.15
N PRO A 18 -5.27 -3.69 -16.89
CA PRO A 18 -4.48 -2.46 -16.81
C PRO A 18 -4.71 -1.63 -15.56
N SER A 19 -5.61 -2.00 -14.63
CA SER A 19 -5.81 -1.25 -13.40
C SER A 19 -4.61 -1.39 -12.47
N ILE A 20 -4.24 -0.30 -11.81
CA ILE A 20 -3.25 -0.24 -10.74
C ILE A 20 -3.87 0.43 -9.53
N PHE A 21 -3.29 0.24 -8.35
CA PHE A 21 -3.83 0.77 -7.11
C PHE A 21 -3.06 2.00 -6.65
N MET A 22 -3.81 2.97 -6.13
CA MET A 22 -3.27 4.18 -5.50
C MET A 22 -4.18 4.59 -4.34
N THR A 23 -3.69 5.41 -3.44
CA THR A 23 -4.46 5.89 -2.29
C THR A 23 -5.26 7.14 -2.58
N ASP A 24 -4.77 8.02 -3.48
CA ASP A 24 -5.33 9.36 -3.71
C ASP A 24 -5.59 10.12 -2.40
N ALA A 25 -4.63 10.05 -1.50
CA ALA A 25 -4.78 10.51 -0.14
C ALA A 25 -3.71 11.55 0.20
N TRP A 26 -4.07 12.43 1.10
CA TRP A 26 -3.16 13.41 1.72
C TRP A 26 -3.28 13.31 3.25
N ILE A 27 -2.32 13.87 3.93
CA ILE A 27 -2.30 13.99 5.39
C ILE A 27 -2.54 15.45 5.74
N GLU A 28 -3.55 15.70 6.55
CA GLU A 28 -3.85 17.03 7.07
C GLU A 28 -2.91 17.36 8.23
N GLU A 29 -2.47 18.63 8.33
CA GLU A 29 -1.69 19.08 9.48
C GLU A 29 -2.51 19.06 10.78
N LYS A 30 -3.81 19.31 10.68
CA LYS A 30 -4.76 19.33 11.80
C LYS A 30 -6.12 18.79 11.38
N GLY A 31 -6.86 18.26 12.35
CA GLY A 31 -8.23 17.80 12.13
C GLY A 31 -8.33 16.33 11.73
N VAL A 32 -9.42 15.99 11.04
CA VAL A 32 -9.73 14.60 10.66
C VAL A 32 -8.86 14.19 9.47
N GLN A 33 -8.15 13.10 9.63
CA GLN A 33 -7.30 12.55 8.57
C GLN A 33 -8.11 11.81 7.50
N ASN A 34 -7.61 11.82 6.27
CA ASN A 34 -8.16 10.98 5.21
C ASN A 34 -7.84 9.50 5.49
N ALA A 35 -8.88 8.70 5.75
CA ALA A 35 -8.73 7.29 6.08
C ALA A 35 -7.97 6.49 4.99
N ALA A 36 -8.08 6.86 3.72
CA ALA A 36 -7.37 6.20 2.63
C ALA A 36 -5.84 6.27 2.78
N ALA A 37 -5.31 7.30 3.44
CA ALA A 37 -3.87 7.42 3.70
C ALA A 37 -3.32 6.24 4.52
N TYR A 38 -4.15 5.67 5.37
CA TYR A 38 -3.75 4.61 6.32
C TYR A 38 -4.34 3.25 5.96
N SER A 39 -5.51 3.19 5.35
CA SER A 39 -6.30 1.97 5.23
C SER A 39 -6.41 1.41 3.82
N CYS A 40 -6.08 2.18 2.78
CA CYS A 40 -6.33 1.78 1.39
C CYS A 40 -5.63 0.47 1.00
N PHE A 41 -4.32 0.39 1.08
CA PHE A 41 -3.57 -0.81 0.71
C PHE A 41 -3.84 -2.00 1.64
N PRO A 42 -3.86 -1.84 2.98
CA PRO A 42 -4.26 -2.91 3.87
C PRO A 42 -5.65 -3.47 3.58
N LYS A 43 -6.60 -2.63 3.16
CA LYS A 43 -7.94 -3.06 2.75
C LYS A 43 -7.90 -3.98 1.52
N PHE A 44 -7.12 -3.65 0.49
CA PHE A 44 -6.99 -4.51 -0.68
C PHE A 44 -6.33 -5.85 -0.35
N LEU A 45 -5.33 -5.87 0.54
CA LEU A 45 -4.74 -7.11 1.02
C LEU A 45 -5.75 -7.97 1.80
N ALA A 46 -6.54 -7.36 2.68
CA ALA A 46 -7.62 -8.03 3.40
C ALA A 46 -8.68 -8.59 2.43
N TRP A 47 -9.07 -7.85 1.40
CA TRP A 47 -10.03 -8.31 0.40
C TRP A 47 -9.53 -9.51 -0.39
N SER A 48 -8.24 -9.58 -0.68
CA SER A 48 -7.64 -10.77 -1.32
C SER A 48 -7.82 -12.01 -0.45
N ARG A 49 -7.53 -11.90 0.83
CA ARG A 49 -7.73 -12.99 1.81
C ARG A 49 -9.19 -13.41 1.92
N GLU A 50 -10.12 -12.45 1.91
CA GLU A 50 -11.55 -12.67 2.05
C GLU A 50 -12.24 -13.16 0.76
N GLY A 51 -11.51 -13.32 -0.33
CA GLY A 51 -12.06 -13.71 -1.62
C GLY A 51 -12.92 -12.65 -2.32
N LYS A 52 -12.92 -11.42 -1.79
CA LYS A 52 -13.69 -10.29 -2.34
C LYS A 52 -12.97 -9.58 -3.50
N GLY A 53 -11.66 -9.71 -3.56
CA GLY A 53 -10.80 -9.05 -4.54
C GLY A 53 -10.26 -9.99 -5.62
N ILE A 54 -8.96 -9.90 -5.82
CA ILE A 54 -8.14 -10.76 -6.69
C ILE A 54 -7.10 -11.48 -5.81
N PRO A 55 -6.43 -12.54 -6.34
CA PRO A 55 -5.39 -13.24 -5.58
C PRO A 55 -4.34 -12.30 -5.01
N LEU A 56 -3.73 -12.69 -3.88
CA LEU A 56 -2.77 -11.87 -3.14
C LEU A 56 -1.61 -11.40 -4.02
N GLU A 57 -1.05 -12.30 -4.81
CA GLU A 57 0.07 -12.01 -5.70
C GLU A 57 -0.30 -10.94 -6.75
N ALA A 58 -1.51 -11.04 -7.31
CA ALA A 58 -2.02 -10.07 -8.27
C ALA A 58 -2.28 -8.71 -7.59
N THR A 59 -2.79 -8.72 -6.35
CA THR A 59 -2.99 -7.51 -5.54
C THR A 59 -1.66 -6.82 -5.28
N VAL A 60 -0.66 -7.55 -4.78
CA VAL A 60 0.69 -7.02 -4.55
C VAL A 60 1.31 -6.48 -5.84
N ARG A 61 1.21 -7.23 -6.96
CA ARG A 61 1.71 -6.75 -8.25
C ARG A 61 1.10 -5.41 -8.67
N LYS A 62 -0.22 -5.22 -8.48
CA LYS A 62 -0.92 -3.96 -8.81
C LYS A 62 -0.55 -2.79 -7.91
N MET A 63 0.00 -3.05 -6.73
CA MET A 63 0.53 -2.03 -5.80
C MET A 63 2.00 -1.71 -6.03
N THR A 64 2.75 -2.57 -6.72
CA THR A 64 4.21 -2.51 -6.80
C THR A 64 4.72 -2.59 -8.24
N GLY A 65 4.98 -3.77 -8.76
CA GLY A 65 5.59 -3.98 -10.07
C GLY A 65 4.79 -3.37 -11.23
N ALA A 66 3.46 -3.52 -11.24
CA ALA A 66 2.63 -2.94 -12.29
C ALA A 66 2.67 -1.40 -12.29
N VAL A 67 2.80 -0.78 -11.12
CA VAL A 67 3.00 0.67 -10.98
C VAL A 67 4.37 1.06 -11.53
N ALA A 68 5.42 0.34 -11.14
CA ALA A 68 6.78 0.61 -11.60
C ALA A 68 6.90 0.47 -13.13
N ASP A 69 6.31 -0.58 -13.71
CA ASP A 69 6.26 -0.81 -15.15
C ASP A 69 5.51 0.33 -15.86
N ARG A 70 4.33 0.69 -15.36
CA ARG A 70 3.48 1.73 -15.96
C ARG A 70 4.12 3.09 -16.00
N PHE A 71 4.86 3.45 -14.95
CA PHE A 71 5.52 4.76 -14.82
C PHE A 71 7.00 4.72 -15.15
N SER A 72 7.53 3.60 -15.65
CA SER A 72 8.95 3.43 -16.01
C SER A 72 9.88 3.74 -14.83
N ILE A 73 9.52 3.27 -13.62
CA ILE A 73 10.33 3.43 -12.42
C ILE A 73 11.37 2.32 -12.39
N ALA A 74 12.60 2.64 -12.78
CA ALA A 74 13.68 1.66 -12.83
C ALA A 74 14.14 1.24 -11.43
N GLY A 75 14.48 -0.04 -11.26
CA GLY A 75 15.11 -0.57 -10.05
C GLY A 75 14.19 -0.65 -8.83
N ARG A 76 12.88 -0.59 -8.99
CA ARG A 76 11.88 -0.67 -7.91
C ARG A 76 10.69 -1.54 -8.31
N GLY A 77 9.83 -1.84 -7.33
CA GLY A 77 8.57 -2.56 -7.53
C GLY A 77 8.71 -4.09 -7.62
N TYR A 78 9.93 -4.63 -7.58
CA TYR A 78 10.22 -6.05 -7.65
C TYR A 78 11.33 -6.44 -6.67
N LEU A 79 11.23 -7.66 -6.13
CA LEU A 79 12.29 -8.28 -5.34
C LEU A 79 13.32 -8.90 -6.29
N LYS A 80 14.34 -8.13 -6.66
CA LYS A 80 15.43 -8.57 -7.55
C LYS A 80 16.79 -8.07 -7.04
N PRO A 81 17.88 -8.84 -7.22
CA PRO A 81 19.23 -8.34 -6.95
C PRO A 81 19.50 -7.02 -7.71
N GLY A 82 20.08 -6.05 -7.02
CA GLY A 82 20.37 -4.71 -7.57
C GLY A 82 19.20 -3.72 -7.56
N TYR A 83 18.01 -4.15 -7.14
CA TYR A 83 16.87 -3.25 -6.94
C TYR A 83 16.91 -2.61 -5.55
N ALA A 84 16.26 -1.46 -5.42
CA ALA A 84 16.08 -0.81 -4.13
C ALA A 84 15.30 -1.73 -3.18
N ALA A 85 15.80 -1.85 -1.95
CA ALA A 85 15.15 -2.63 -0.92
C ALA A 85 14.00 -1.82 -0.27
N ASP A 86 12.93 -1.62 -1.04
CA ASP A 86 11.65 -1.08 -0.58
C ASP A 86 10.75 -2.26 -0.26
N LEU A 87 10.64 -2.60 1.01
CA LEU A 87 10.01 -3.84 1.46
C LEU A 87 8.93 -3.55 2.50
N THR A 88 7.84 -4.30 2.43
CA THR A 88 6.85 -4.35 3.50
C THR A 88 6.67 -5.80 3.95
N LEU A 89 6.93 -6.08 5.21
CA LEU A 89 6.67 -7.36 5.84
C LEU A 89 5.31 -7.29 6.53
N PHE A 90 4.44 -8.23 6.22
CA PHE A 90 3.11 -8.27 6.79
C PHE A 90 2.63 -9.70 6.99
N ASP A 91 1.76 -9.88 7.97
CA ASP A 91 1.04 -11.14 8.17
C ASP A 91 -0.16 -11.20 7.23
N ALA A 92 -0.09 -12.07 6.22
CA ALA A 92 -1.16 -12.23 5.24
C ALA A 92 -2.48 -12.73 5.85
N ALA A 93 -2.44 -13.41 7.00
CA ALA A 93 -3.63 -13.88 7.71
C ALA A 93 -4.28 -12.79 8.56
N ALA A 94 -3.49 -11.79 9.02
CA ALA A 94 -3.95 -10.77 9.95
C ALA A 94 -4.11 -9.38 9.30
N VAL A 95 -3.41 -9.08 8.20
CA VAL A 95 -3.40 -7.73 7.60
C VAL A 95 -4.81 -7.24 7.31
N SER A 96 -5.13 -6.05 7.81
CA SER A 96 -6.44 -5.43 7.64
C SER A 96 -6.35 -3.92 7.89
N ASN A 97 -7.32 -3.20 7.33
CA ASN A 97 -7.62 -1.84 7.75
C ASN A 97 -8.50 -1.87 9.00
N ILE A 98 -8.33 -0.92 9.89
CA ILE A 98 -9.15 -0.78 11.10
C ILE A 98 -10.20 0.30 10.86
N GLY A 99 -11.36 -0.08 10.30
CA GLY A 99 -12.51 0.81 10.16
C GLY A 99 -12.27 2.08 9.33
N ASP A 100 -13.12 3.07 9.54
CA ASP A 100 -13.12 4.35 8.80
C ASP A 100 -12.31 5.46 9.51
N GLU A 101 -11.74 5.17 10.68
CA GLU A 101 -10.90 6.11 11.40
C GLU A 101 -9.44 6.04 10.94
N PRO A 102 -8.69 7.15 11.03
CA PRO A 102 -7.27 7.18 10.69
C PRO A 102 -6.46 6.44 11.76
N THR A 103 -6.63 5.15 11.80
CA THR A 103 -5.94 4.24 12.70
C THR A 103 -4.88 3.48 11.92
N ARG A 104 -3.85 3.04 12.63
CA ARG A 104 -2.80 2.22 12.03
C ARG A 104 -3.38 0.90 11.56
N PRO A 105 -3.05 0.43 10.35
CA PRO A 105 -3.44 -0.90 9.90
C PRO A 105 -2.81 -1.95 10.83
N ILE A 106 -3.50 -3.07 11.02
CA ILE A 106 -2.96 -4.24 11.73
C ILE A 106 -2.24 -5.17 10.75
N GLY A 107 -1.38 -6.02 11.29
CA GLY A 107 -0.68 -7.05 10.52
C GLY A 107 0.48 -6.53 9.66
N ILE A 108 0.83 -5.24 9.74
CA ILE A 108 2.08 -4.72 9.16
C ILE A 108 3.15 -4.81 10.24
N ASP A 109 4.18 -5.64 10.00
CA ASP A 109 5.30 -5.83 10.91
C ASP A 109 6.39 -4.77 10.70
N SER A 110 6.97 -4.75 9.50
CA SER A 110 8.13 -3.90 9.21
C SER A 110 8.01 -3.27 7.83
N VAL A 111 8.54 -2.05 7.69
CA VAL A 111 8.68 -1.37 6.40
C VAL A 111 10.10 -0.88 6.24
N TYR A 112 10.66 -1.14 5.05
CA TYR A 112 11.98 -0.68 4.64
C TYR A 112 11.87 0.23 3.44
N ILE A 113 12.62 1.34 3.47
CA ILE A 113 12.77 2.27 2.35
C ILE A 113 14.26 2.36 2.00
N ASN A 114 14.63 2.01 0.79
CA ASN A 114 16.03 1.95 0.35
C ASN A 114 16.92 1.13 1.31
N GLY A 115 16.40 0.03 1.86
CA GLY A 115 17.09 -0.83 2.82
C GLY A 115 17.11 -0.33 4.26
N LYS A 116 16.59 0.85 4.55
CA LYS A 116 16.49 1.41 5.90
C LYS A 116 15.16 1.05 6.54
N CYS A 117 15.17 0.36 7.67
CA CYS A 117 13.95 0.04 8.41
C CYS A 117 13.34 1.33 8.99
N VAL A 118 12.13 1.66 8.57
CA VAL A 118 11.40 2.87 8.98
C VAL A 118 10.15 2.58 9.79
N VAL A 119 9.68 1.34 9.76
CA VAL A 119 8.64 0.80 10.65
C VAL A 119 9.13 -0.51 11.20
N LYS A 120 9.00 -0.73 12.49
CA LYS A 120 9.30 -1.99 13.17
C LYS A 120 8.22 -2.28 14.21
N ASP A 121 7.75 -3.53 14.26
CA ASP A 121 6.66 -3.95 15.15
C ASP A 121 5.43 -3.03 15.02
N GLY A 122 5.09 -2.63 13.79
CA GLY A 122 4.00 -1.71 13.47
C GLY A 122 4.19 -0.26 13.95
N LYS A 123 5.38 0.11 14.42
CA LYS A 123 5.71 1.46 14.92
C LYS A 123 6.68 2.17 14.00
N ALA A 124 6.32 3.40 13.60
CA ALA A 124 7.21 4.23 12.80
C ALA A 124 8.38 4.79 13.64
N ASP A 125 9.58 4.77 13.06
CA ASP A 125 10.75 5.47 13.60
C ASP A 125 10.92 6.79 12.83
N GLU A 126 10.54 7.89 13.46
CA GLU A 126 10.61 9.23 12.85
C GLU A 126 12.03 9.63 12.46
N ARG A 127 13.05 9.20 13.21
CA ARG A 127 14.45 9.47 12.88
C ARG A 127 14.90 8.66 11.66
N ALA A 128 14.45 7.42 11.57
CA ALA A 128 14.74 6.58 10.42
C ALA A 128 14.07 7.06 9.14
N LEU A 129 12.89 7.67 9.23
CA LEU A 129 12.19 8.27 8.08
C LEU A 129 12.98 9.44 7.47
N LEU A 130 13.72 10.20 8.28
CA LEU A 130 14.55 11.28 7.78
C LEU A 130 15.65 10.74 6.85
N GLY A 131 15.58 11.14 5.58
CA GLY A 131 16.54 10.74 4.55
C GLY A 131 16.43 9.29 4.07
N ALA A 132 15.38 8.54 4.43
CA ALA A 132 15.12 7.21 3.87
C ALA A 132 14.56 7.30 2.45
N GLY A 133 13.67 8.24 2.19
CA GLY A 133 13.09 8.47 0.87
C GLY A 133 14.02 9.19 -0.10
N MET A 134 13.69 9.11 -1.39
CA MET A 134 14.36 9.87 -2.44
C MET A 134 13.35 10.34 -3.49
N VAL A 135 13.65 11.45 -4.14
CA VAL A 135 12.89 11.93 -5.29
C VAL A 135 13.33 11.15 -6.52
N ILE A 136 12.40 10.44 -7.14
CA ILE A 136 12.66 9.74 -8.41
C ILE A 136 12.44 10.77 -9.53
N ARG A 137 13.47 11.00 -10.32
CA ARG A 137 13.41 11.87 -11.50
C ARG A 137 13.58 11.01 -12.75
N ARG A 138 12.82 11.34 -13.78
CA ARG A 138 12.98 10.80 -15.13
C ARG A 138 14.05 11.58 -15.88
#